data_d4c47753671b155ec13a7b7fc3f7b887
#
_entry.id   d4c47753671b155ec13a7b7fc3f7b887
#
_cell.length_a   1.000
_cell.length_b   1.000
_cell.length_c   1.000
_cell.angle_alpha   90.00
_cell.angle_beta   90.00
_cell.angle_gamma   90.00
#
_symmetry.space_group_name_H-M   'P 1'
#
loop_
_entity.id
_entity.type
_entity.pdbx_description
1 polymer ?
#
loop_
_entity_poly.entity_id
_entity_poly.type
_entity_poly.pdbx_seq_one_letter_code
_entity_poly.pdbx_strand_id
1 'polypeptide(L)'
;SKVKDTIIYLVRHAETVDENGIRNTNEDSQMINEKEILSVEGEEQAKKLSKNNELKNLDIIWSSSYTRAKATAKYIAYENNLIFNLDNNLSERKLGNLKELGKFMKDKSTRDPSQEQLLDRNYKTSDGESAEDTRKRMNIFLNRILKEYEENKIAVVSHRGSDKILFIKLV
;
A
#
# COMPACT_ATOMS: atom_id res chain seq x y z
N SER A 1 -23.51 20.14 -18.25
CA SER A 1 -22.25 20.40 -17.55
C SER A 1 -21.29 19.21 -17.70
N LYS A 2 -20.06 19.48 -18.00
CA LYS A 2 -19.05 18.41 -18.07
C LYS A 2 -18.84 17.83 -16.69
N VAL A 3 -18.92 16.52 -16.59
CA VAL A 3 -18.48 15.80 -15.39
C VAL A 3 -16.97 16.00 -15.26
N LYS A 4 -16.54 16.49 -14.11
CA LYS A 4 -15.13 16.73 -13.82
C LYS A 4 -14.47 15.44 -13.38
N ASP A 5 -13.37 15.08 -14.01
CA ASP A 5 -12.66 13.84 -13.77
C ASP A 5 -11.57 14.03 -12.70
N THR A 6 -11.64 13.23 -11.65
CA THR A 6 -10.52 13.07 -10.72
C THR A 6 -9.70 11.86 -11.17
N ILE A 7 -8.38 12.05 -11.25
CA ILE A 7 -7.45 10.99 -11.64
C ILE A 7 -6.67 10.56 -10.39
N ILE A 8 -6.76 9.29 -10.07
CA ILE A 8 -6.02 8.71 -8.94
C ILE A 8 -5.03 7.68 -9.48
N TYR A 9 -3.75 7.87 -9.15
CA TYR A 9 -2.70 6.90 -9.40
C TYR A 9 -2.43 6.13 -8.12
N LEU A 10 -2.73 4.84 -8.13
CA LEU A 10 -2.32 3.96 -7.04
C LEU A 10 -0.89 3.49 -7.30
N VAL A 11 -0.01 3.74 -6.37
CA VAL A 11 1.41 3.41 -6.46
C VAL A 11 1.75 2.45 -5.34
N ARG A 12 2.31 1.29 -5.70
CA ARG A 12 2.88 0.39 -4.70
C ARG A 12 4.26 0.89 -4.29
N HIS A 13 4.59 0.76 -3.00
CA HIS A 13 5.94 1.05 -2.52
C HIS A 13 6.99 0.22 -3.28
N ALA A 14 8.21 0.75 -3.37
CA ALA A 14 9.32 0.08 -4.02
C ALA A 14 9.87 -1.09 -3.19
N GLU A 15 10.83 -1.81 -3.72
CA GLU A 15 11.44 -2.99 -3.12
C GLU A 15 12.01 -2.70 -1.73
N THR A 16 11.76 -3.60 -0.79
CA THR A 16 12.27 -3.51 0.58
C THR A 16 13.48 -4.42 0.80
N VAL A 17 14.19 -4.19 1.89
CA VAL A 17 15.35 -5.01 2.29
C VAL A 17 14.95 -6.45 2.61
N ASP A 18 13.68 -6.70 2.91
CA ASP A 18 13.15 -8.02 3.23
C ASP A 18 11.84 -8.31 2.51
N GLU A 19 11.95 -8.64 1.22
CA GLU A 19 10.80 -9.02 0.43
C GLU A 19 10.15 -10.32 0.85
N ASN A 20 10.85 -11.16 1.61
CA ASN A 20 10.36 -12.46 2.03
C ASN A 20 9.47 -12.40 3.26
N GLY A 21 9.11 -11.21 3.69
CA GLY A 21 8.16 -10.99 4.75
C GLY A 21 8.79 -10.93 6.14
N ILE A 22 8.00 -11.21 7.13
CA ILE A 22 8.37 -11.06 8.52
C ILE A 22 9.33 -12.18 8.92
N ARG A 23 10.59 -11.82 9.10
CA ARG A 23 11.65 -12.78 9.46
C ARG A 23 11.55 -13.28 10.88
N ASN A 24 10.91 -12.52 11.73
CA ASN A 24 10.91 -12.79 13.14
C ASN A 24 9.48 -12.94 13.66
N THR A 25 9.22 -14.08 14.27
CA THR A 25 7.93 -14.39 14.87
C THR A 25 7.78 -13.82 16.28
N ASN A 26 8.65 -12.91 16.70
CA ASN A 26 8.59 -12.27 17.99
C ASN A 26 7.50 -11.20 18.05
N GLU A 27 7.22 -10.75 19.26
CA GLU A 27 6.07 -9.93 19.63
C GLU A 27 5.96 -8.60 18.87
N ASP A 28 7.07 -8.08 18.34
CA ASP A 28 7.13 -6.80 17.66
C ASP A 28 7.10 -6.91 16.12
N SER A 29 6.58 -8.00 15.59
CA SER A 29 6.53 -8.21 14.14
C SER A 29 5.75 -7.13 13.40
N GLN A 30 4.70 -6.59 14.02
CA GLN A 30 3.94 -5.47 13.43
C GLN A 30 4.80 -4.21 13.36
N MET A 31 5.53 -3.89 14.41
CA MET A 31 6.43 -2.73 14.43
C MET A 31 7.56 -2.88 13.41
N ILE A 32 8.15 -4.07 13.31
CA ILE A 32 9.18 -4.38 12.32
C ILE A 32 8.63 -4.18 10.92
N ASN A 33 7.43 -4.67 10.65
CA ASN A 33 6.77 -4.50 9.37
C ASN A 33 6.53 -3.02 9.04
N GLU A 34 6.07 -2.24 10.00
CA GLU A 34 5.82 -0.80 9.80
C GLU A 34 7.09 0.00 9.52
N LYS A 35 8.22 -0.43 10.06
CA LYS A 35 9.51 0.27 9.98
C LYS A 35 10.43 -0.25 8.89
N GLU A 36 10.03 -1.28 8.16
CA GLU A 36 10.88 -1.85 7.11
C GLU A 36 11.22 -0.82 6.04
N ILE A 37 12.51 -0.73 5.72
CA ILE A 37 13.04 0.26 4.78
C ILE A 37 13.14 -0.29 3.36
N LEU A 38 13.27 0.60 2.39
CA LEU A 38 13.58 0.22 1.02
C LEU A 38 15.02 -0.32 0.94
N SER A 39 15.23 -1.27 0.04
CA SER A 39 16.57 -1.69 -0.37
C SER A 39 17.24 -0.59 -1.19
N VAL A 40 18.54 -0.73 -1.46
CA VAL A 40 19.26 0.19 -2.34
C VAL A 40 18.61 0.19 -3.73
N GLU A 41 18.27 -0.98 -4.24
CA GLU A 41 17.56 -1.16 -5.50
C GLU A 41 16.16 -0.53 -5.44
N GLY A 42 15.47 -0.65 -4.32
CA GLY A 42 14.16 -0.04 -4.09
C GLY A 42 14.23 1.49 -4.11
N GLU A 43 15.26 2.08 -3.54
CA GLU A 43 15.49 3.53 -3.61
C GLU A 43 15.65 3.97 -5.08
N GLU A 44 16.41 3.24 -5.88
CA GLU A 44 16.58 3.54 -7.29
C GLU A 44 15.28 3.36 -8.09
N GLN A 45 14.50 2.32 -7.79
CA GLN A 45 13.18 2.11 -8.37
C GLN A 45 12.25 3.29 -8.08
N ALA A 46 12.23 3.76 -6.84
CA ALA A 46 11.38 4.88 -6.43
C ALA A 46 11.78 6.18 -7.12
N LYS A 47 13.08 6.44 -7.25
CA LYS A 47 13.59 7.59 -8.00
C LYS A 47 13.15 7.54 -9.47
N LYS A 48 13.31 6.39 -10.10
CA LYS A 48 12.92 6.18 -11.50
C LYS A 48 11.42 6.34 -11.68
N LEU A 49 10.63 5.75 -10.78
CA LEU A 49 9.17 5.84 -10.78
C LEU A 49 8.72 7.31 -10.70
N SER A 50 9.34 8.09 -9.83
CA SER A 50 8.96 9.49 -9.63
C SER A 50 9.12 10.36 -10.89
N LYS A 51 9.92 9.90 -11.83
CA LYS A 51 10.14 10.60 -13.11
C LYS A 51 9.16 10.17 -14.22
N ASN A 52 8.27 9.24 -13.92
CA ASN A 52 7.23 8.84 -14.87
C ASN A 52 6.36 10.05 -15.23
N ASN A 53 6.09 10.23 -16.51
CA ASN A 53 5.29 11.36 -16.99
C ASN A 53 3.88 11.40 -16.40
N GLU A 54 3.31 10.25 -16.06
CA GLU A 54 1.99 10.18 -15.44
C GLU A 54 1.97 10.75 -14.02
N LEU A 55 3.12 10.76 -13.33
CA LEU A 55 3.25 11.30 -11.98
C LEU A 55 3.74 12.74 -11.94
N LYS A 56 3.68 13.44 -13.07
CA LYS A 56 4.00 14.86 -13.15
C LYS A 56 2.73 15.71 -13.02
N ASN A 57 2.91 16.92 -12.52
CA ASN A 57 1.80 17.87 -12.34
C ASN A 57 0.70 17.31 -11.42
N LEU A 58 1.11 16.61 -10.39
CA LEU A 58 0.19 16.16 -9.35
C LEU A 58 -0.28 17.34 -8.52
N ASP A 59 -1.52 17.26 -8.07
CA ASP A 59 -2.08 18.26 -7.16
C ASP A 59 -1.91 17.84 -5.70
N ILE A 60 -2.02 16.55 -5.43
CA ILE A 60 -1.98 16.01 -4.07
C ILE A 60 -1.31 14.64 -4.06
N ILE A 61 -0.57 14.36 -2.99
CA ILE A 61 0.05 13.06 -2.75
C ILE A 61 -0.38 12.57 -1.37
N TRP A 62 -0.86 11.34 -1.32
CA TRP A 62 -1.16 10.62 -0.10
C TRP A 62 -0.27 9.40 0.04
N SER A 63 0.07 9.03 1.25
CA SER A 63 0.90 7.85 1.52
C SER A 63 0.44 7.12 2.78
N SER A 64 0.63 5.81 2.75
CA SER A 64 0.65 5.02 3.97
C SER A 64 1.74 5.56 4.92
N SER A 65 1.51 5.42 6.21
CA SER A 65 2.47 5.82 7.24
C SER A 65 3.66 4.85 7.39
N TYR A 66 3.61 3.70 6.72
CA TYR A 66 4.72 2.73 6.75
C TYR A 66 5.97 3.32 6.10
N THR A 67 7.13 3.02 6.67
CA THR A 67 8.40 3.62 6.24
C THR A 67 8.67 3.41 4.75
N ARG A 68 8.45 2.20 4.24
CA ARG A 68 8.68 1.89 2.82
C ARG A 68 7.78 2.69 1.86
N ALA A 69 6.55 2.96 2.27
CA ALA A 69 5.63 3.77 1.48
C ALA A 69 6.04 5.24 1.51
N LYS A 70 6.37 5.78 2.67
CA LYS A 70 6.86 7.17 2.80
C LYS A 70 8.16 7.36 2.01
N ALA A 71 9.06 6.39 2.06
CA ALA A 71 10.32 6.44 1.31
C ALA A 71 10.11 6.48 -0.20
N THR A 72 9.06 5.82 -0.70
CA THR A 72 8.68 5.89 -2.10
C THR A 72 8.03 7.23 -2.42
N ALA A 73 7.10 7.67 -1.58
CA ALA A 73 6.36 8.92 -1.77
C ALA A 73 7.25 10.15 -1.79
N LYS A 74 8.33 10.18 -1.02
CA LYS A 74 9.23 11.35 -0.96
C LYS A 74 9.82 11.74 -2.31
N TYR A 75 10.13 10.77 -3.16
CA TYR A 75 10.67 11.05 -4.49
C TYR A 75 9.60 11.66 -5.41
N ILE A 76 8.37 11.16 -5.33
CA ILE A 76 7.24 11.71 -6.07
C ILE A 76 6.96 13.14 -5.62
N ALA A 77 6.97 13.36 -4.32
CA ALA A 77 6.76 14.68 -3.72
C ALA A 77 7.85 15.68 -4.16
N TYR A 78 9.10 15.26 -4.16
CA TYR A 78 10.22 16.07 -4.60
C TYR A 78 10.04 16.52 -6.07
N GLU A 79 9.74 15.58 -6.97
CA GLU A 79 9.57 15.87 -8.39
C GLU A 79 8.38 16.80 -8.66
N ASN A 80 7.39 16.83 -7.78
CA ASN A 80 6.20 17.66 -7.92
C ASN A 80 6.23 18.94 -7.07
N ASN A 81 7.31 19.16 -6.33
CA ASN A 81 7.43 20.27 -5.38
C ASN A 81 6.24 20.31 -4.41
N LEU A 82 5.86 19.14 -3.91
CA LEU A 82 4.76 18.94 -2.97
C LEU A 82 5.26 18.26 -1.71
N ILE A 83 4.51 18.42 -0.62
CA ILE A 83 4.58 17.52 0.52
C ILE A 83 3.59 16.37 0.31
N PHE A 84 3.76 15.27 1.02
CA PHE A 84 2.76 14.22 1.00
C PHE A 84 2.03 14.14 2.33
N ASN A 85 0.76 13.73 2.27
CA ASN A 85 -0.11 13.56 3.43
C ASN A 85 -0.18 12.08 3.80
N LEU A 86 -0.38 11.79 5.07
CA LEU A 86 -0.47 10.41 5.57
C LEU A 86 -1.92 10.04 5.88
N ASP A 87 -2.27 8.78 5.62
CA ASP A 87 -3.54 8.22 6.05
C ASP A 87 -3.37 6.74 6.41
N ASN A 88 -3.82 6.37 7.61
CA ASN A 88 -3.70 5.01 8.13
C ASN A 88 -4.57 3.99 7.38
N ASN A 89 -5.60 4.44 6.68
CA ASN A 89 -6.40 3.57 5.83
C ASN A 89 -5.62 3.00 4.65
N LEU A 90 -4.46 3.56 4.34
CA LEU A 90 -3.57 3.11 3.28
C LEU A 90 -2.56 2.05 3.75
N SER A 91 -2.60 1.67 5.01
CA SER A 91 -1.64 0.72 5.61
C SER A 91 -1.76 -0.68 5.03
N GLU A 92 -0.67 -1.43 5.12
CA GLU A 92 -0.66 -2.84 4.76
C GLU A 92 -1.64 -3.64 5.62
N ARG A 93 -2.14 -4.74 5.07
CA ARG A 93 -2.95 -5.70 5.81
C ARG A 93 -2.19 -6.17 7.05
N LYS A 94 -2.84 -6.08 8.19
CA LYS A 94 -2.29 -6.63 9.44
C LYS A 94 -2.46 -8.13 9.44
N LEU A 95 -1.35 -8.86 9.51
CA LEU A 95 -1.38 -10.32 9.57
C LEU A 95 -1.79 -10.83 10.95
N GLY A 96 -1.58 -10.03 11.99
CA GLY A 96 -1.92 -10.39 13.35
C GLY A 96 -1.00 -11.43 13.96
N ASN A 97 -1.55 -12.36 14.74
CA ASN A 97 -0.77 -13.34 15.47
C ASN A 97 -0.10 -14.35 14.54
N LEU A 98 1.22 -14.27 14.43
CA LEU A 98 2.01 -15.14 13.53
C LEU A 98 2.01 -16.61 13.92
N LYS A 99 1.85 -16.93 15.21
CA LYS A 99 1.73 -18.31 15.66
C LYS A 99 0.42 -18.94 15.20
N GLU A 100 -0.65 -18.18 15.29
CA GLU A 100 -1.96 -18.59 14.82
C GLU A 100 -1.95 -18.77 13.30
N LEU A 101 -1.33 -17.83 12.59
CA LEU A 101 -1.13 -17.93 11.15
C LEU A 101 -0.30 -19.18 10.81
N GLY A 102 0.76 -19.43 11.56
CA GLY A 102 1.60 -20.60 11.37
C GLY A 102 0.86 -21.92 11.56
N LYS A 103 -0.07 -21.98 12.51
CA LYS A 103 -0.97 -23.15 12.68
C LYS A 103 -1.87 -23.34 11.47
N PHE A 104 -2.52 -22.28 11.05
CA PHE A 104 -3.36 -22.30 9.87
C PHE A 104 -2.60 -22.80 8.65
N MET A 105 -1.35 -22.39 8.52
CA MET A 105 -0.45 -22.80 7.45
C MET A 105 -0.12 -24.30 7.49
N LYS A 106 0.12 -24.82 8.68
CA LYS A 106 0.44 -26.25 8.87
C LYS A 106 -0.76 -27.16 8.60
N ASP A 107 -1.95 -26.73 8.99
CA ASP A 107 -3.18 -27.50 8.79
C ASP A 107 -3.58 -27.59 7.30
N LYS A 108 -3.05 -26.70 6.49
CA LYS A 108 -3.27 -26.65 5.04
C LYS A 108 -2.05 -27.13 4.27
N SER A 109 -1.48 -28.25 4.66
CA SER A 109 -0.13 -28.76 4.36
C SER A 109 0.29 -28.86 2.90
N THR A 110 -0.59 -28.65 1.93
CA THR A 110 -0.28 -28.77 0.51
C THR A 110 -0.37 -27.44 -0.25
N ARG A 111 -0.73 -26.37 0.41
CA ARG A 111 -0.90 -25.05 -0.23
C ARG A 111 0.02 -24.03 0.40
N ASP A 112 0.54 -23.14 -0.44
CA ASP A 112 1.21 -21.95 0.00
C ASP A 112 0.22 -21.12 0.85
N PRO A 113 0.58 -20.79 2.09
CA PRO A 113 -0.31 -20.05 2.99
C PRO A 113 -0.70 -18.68 2.50
N SER A 114 0.16 -18.04 1.73
CA SER A 114 -0.17 -16.77 1.09
C SER A 114 -1.29 -16.94 0.06
N GLN A 115 -1.35 -18.08 -0.60
CA GLN A 115 -2.41 -18.41 -1.54
C GLN A 115 -3.74 -18.68 -0.84
N GLU A 116 -3.74 -19.36 0.30
CA GLU A 116 -4.95 -19.59 1.09
C GLU A 116 -5.55 -18.26 1.58
N GLN A 117 -4.71 -17.34 2.03
CA GLN A 117 -5.17 -16.01 2.41
C GLN A 117 -5.73 -15.21 1.24
N LEU A 118 -5.21 -15.43 0.03
CA LEU A 118 -5.74 -14.82 -1.18
C LEU A 118 -7.07 -15.40 -1.58
N LEU A 119 -7.28 -16.70 -1.33
CA LEU A 119 -8.51 -17.41 -1.68
C LEU A 119 -9.64 -17.16 -0.69
N ASP A 120 -9.34 -16.96 0.58
CA ASP A 120 -10.35 -16.65 1.61
C ASP A 120 -10.29 -15.17 1.99
N ARG A 121 -11.16 -14.39 1.40
CA ARG A 121 -11.22 -12.93 1.60
C ARG A 121 -11.58 -12.54 3.03
N ASN A 122 -12.20 -13.44 3.78
CA ASN A 122 -12.67 -13.16 5.12
C ASN A 122 -11.79 -13.77 6.20
N TYR A 123 -10.76 -14.53 5.80
CA TYR A 123 -9.84 -15.11 6.77
C TYR A 123 -9.03 -14.04 7.48
N LYS A 124 -8.95 -14.15 8.78
CA LYS A 124 -8.07 -13.32 9.61
C LYS A 124 -7.69 -14.06 10.89
N THR A 125 -6.53 -13.73 11.43
CA THR A 125 -6.16 -14.11 12.77
C THR A 125 -6.93 -13.28 13.79
N SER A 126 -6.89 -13.64 15.07
CA SER A 126 -7.68 -12.98 16.14
C SER A 126 -7.44 -11.48 16.25
N ASP A 127 -6.21 -11.03 15.99
CA ASP A 127 -5.79 -9.61 16.07
C ASP A 127 -5.35 -9.05 14.72
N GLY A 128 -5.66 -9.75 13.65
CA GLY A 128 -5.30 -9.34 12.29
C GLY A 128 -6.48 -8.80 11.52
N GLU A 129 -6.22 -8.53 10.25
CA GLU A 129 -7.22 -8.10 9.28
C GLU A 129 -7.41 -9.17 8.20
N SER A 130 -8.64 -9.29 7.71
CA SER A 130 -8.90 -10.02 6.47
C SER A 130 -8.58 -9.16 5.27
N ALA A 131 -8.49 -9.78 4.09
CA ALA A 131 -8.37 -9.04 2.82
C ALA A 131 -9.58 -8.11 2.63
N GLU A 132 -10.76 -8.55 3.03
CA GLU A 132 -11.99 -7.75 2.95
C GLU A 132 -11.94 -6.53 3.86
N ASP A 133 -11.41 -6.66 5.08
CA ASP A 133 -11.23 -5.54 6.00
C ASP A 133 -10.33 -4.47 5.38
N THR A 134 -9.22 -4.90 4.77
CA THR A 134 -8.27 -4.00 4.10
C THR A 134 -8.93 -3.29 2.93
N ARG A 135 -9.71 -4.03 2.13
CA ARG A 135 -10.46 -3.47 1.00
C ARG A 135 -11.45 -2.39 1.46
N LYS A 136 -12.18 -2.65 2.54
CA LYS A 136 -13.16 -1.70 3.08
C LYS A 136 -12.53 -0.39 3.51
N ARG A 137 -11.42 -0.44 4.23
CA ARG A 137 -10.78 0.80 4.68
C ARG A 137 -10.12 1.57 3.53
N MET A 138 -9.61 0.88 2.52
CA MET A 138 -9.13 1.53 1.29
C MET A 138 -10.28 2.23 0.56
N ASN A 139 -11.43 1.58 0.46
CA ASN A 139 -12.61 2.18 -0.18
C ASN A 139 -13.14 3.40 0.59
N ILE A 140 -13.09 3.37 1.90
CA ILE A 140 -13.43 4.55 2.73
C ILE A 140 -12.53 5.73 2.36
N PHE A 141 -11.24 5.48 2.26
CA PHE A 141 -10.28 6.52 1.85
C PHE A 141 -10.57 7.05 0.45
N LEU A 142 -10.72 6.17 -0.52
CA LEU A 142 -10.96 6.57 -1.92
C LEU A 142 -12.26 7.35 -2.08
N ASN A 143 -13.32 6.92 -1.42
CA ASN A 143 -14.60 7.63 -1.47
C ASN A 143 -14.52 9.02 -0.86
N ARG A 144 -13.77 9.17 0.23
CA ARG A 144 -13.54 10.48 0.84
C ARG A 144 -12.79 11.40 -0.11
N ILE A 145 -11.72 10.91 -0.72
CA ILE A 145 -10.91 11.68 -1.67
C ILE A 145 -11.75 12.14 -2.86
N LEU A 146 -12.60 11.27 -3.39
CA LEU A 146 -13.46 11.59 -4.52
C LEU A 146 -14.49 12.68 -4.20
N LYS A 147 -14.94 12.75 -2.95
CA LYS A 147 -15.87 13.80 -2.51
C LYS A 147 -15.18 15.13 -2.27
N GLU A 148 -13.95 15.09 -1.76
CA GLU A 148 -13.22 16.30 -1.37
C GLU A 148 -12.53 16.99 -2.54
N TYR A 149 -12.14 16.23 -3.56
CA TYR A 149 -11.32 16.74 -4.65
C TYR A 149 -11.98 16.50 -6.00
N GLU A 150 -12.23 17.58 -6.72
CA GLU A 150 -12.71 17.57 -8.10
C GLU A 150 -11.64 18.10 -9.05
N GLU A 151 -11.55 17.51 -10.23
CA GLU A 151 -10.56 17.89 -11.26
C GLU A 151 -9.11 17.87 -10.77
N ASN A 152 -8.79 16.96 -9.87
CA ASN A 152 -7.45 16.84 -9.33
C ASN A 152 -6.74 15.57 -9.84
N LYS A 153 -5.44 15.68 -9.87
CA LYS A 153 -4.54 14.58 -10.20
C LYS A 153 -3.82 14.17 -8.92
N ILE A 154 -4.12 12.97 -8.44
CA ILE A 154 -3.75 12.52 -7.10
C ILE A 154 -2.92 11.25 -7.18
N ALA A 155 -1.81 11.18 -6.44
CA ALA A 155 -1.06 9.95 -6.24
C ALA A 155 -1.30 9.42 -4.83
N VAL A 156 -1.48 8.11 -4.73
CA VAL A 156 -1.69 7.39 -3.46
C VAL A 156 -0.68 6.26 -3.38
N VAL A 157 0.26 6.38 -2.45
CA VAL A 157 1.30 5.36 -2.24
C VAL A 157 0.87 4.42 -1.13
N SER A 158 0.70 3.15 -1.47
CA SER A 158 0.26 2.12 -0.54
C SER A 158 0.95 0.78 -0.81
N HIS A 159 0.34 -0.31 -0.39
CA HIS A 159 0.99 -1.63 -0.37
C HIS A 159 0.43 -2.60 -1.39
N ARG A 160 -0.79 -2.38 -1.85
CA ARG A 160 -1.44 -3.27 -2.80
C ARG A 160 -1.59 -2.62 -4.16
N GLY A 161 -1.53 -3.45 -5.16
CA GLY A 161 -1.66 -3.09 -6.55
C GLY A 161 -0.73 -3.95 -7.38
N SER A 162 -0.82 -3.82 -8.68
CA SER A 162 0.17 -4.37 -9.60
C SER A 162 1.53 -3.72 -9.32
N ASP A 163 2.60 -4.34 -9.76
CA ASP A 163 3.97 -3.81 -9.63
C ASP A 163 4.15 -2.47 -10.34
N LYS A 164 3.08 -1.86 -10.77
CA LYS A 164 3.05 -0.65 -11.58
C LYS A 164 1.98 0.28 -11.06
N ILE A 165 2.00 1.48 -11.57
CA ILE A 165 0.98 2.50 -11.33
C ILE A 165 -0.36 1.96 -11.84
N LEU A 166 -1.33 1.81 -10.92
CA LEU A 166 -2.68 1.50 -11.30
C LEU A 166 -3.46 2.80 -11.49
N PHE A 167 -3.93 3.00 -12.70
CA PHE A 167 -4.71 4.16 -13.06
C PHE A 167 -6.18 3.90 -12.75
N ILE A 168 -6.75 4.77 -11.89
CA ILE A 168 -8.19 4.79 -11.64
C ILE A 168 -8.72 6.11 -12.14
N LYS A 169 -9.44 6.06 -13.24
CA LYS A 169 -10.19 7.21 -13.73
C LYS A 169 -11.63 7.06 -13.28
N LEU A 170 -12.05 7.97 -12.41
CA LEU A 170 -13.41 8.01 -11.92
C LEU A 170 -14.12 9.19 -12.57
N VAL A 171 -15.16 8.84 -13.25
CA VAL A 171 -16.01 9.80 -13.97
C VAL A 171 -17.15 10.23 -13.06
#